data_fe96f5e50b32eb3fa9032e943e28989d
#
_entry.id   fe96f5e50b32eb3fa9032e943e28989d
#
_cell.length_a   1.000
_cell.length_b   1.000
_cell.length_c   1.000
_cell.angle_alpha   90.00
_cell.angle_beta   90.00
_cell.angle_gamma   90.00
#
_symmetry.space_group_name_H-M   'P 1'
#
loop_
_entity.id
_entity.type
_entity.pdbx_description
1 polymer ?
#
loop_
_entity_poly.entity_id
_entity_poly.type
_entity_poly.pdbx_seq_one_letter_code
_entity_poly.pdbx_strand_id
1 'polypeptide(L)'
;ESLLTYLENIQIHDDSIESGFTMPVQRVCRPDRTFRGFQGQIENGAIRAGDLVTTLPSKEEAHVKSILVGDKEVQEAVQGQPVTIQLDREVDVSRGCVLTIDSGAVLTDSVEADILWMDDNALTDGKNFFVKIGTKMIPGLVTKINYSVDVNTGEKKSAYTLKKNEIASCTLEFSEKIVVDEFDRHRTLGELILIDRVTNMTSACGVVRKTFVSQDRSQIGKVDEQVRAGLKGQTPVVVEFPIGKEGITLDFAEQVEKGLTVLGKHTYLYHPAASENYAETVRHLKAAGLIVLLVLDENTAKDETLKTLDGFYANWQIDGITVKDAIDFVKKKSAFTVQSVHDGNYI
;
A
#
# COMPACT_ATOMS: atom_id res chain seq x y z
N GLU A 1 34.91 15.38 -24.19
CA GLU A 1 33.69 15.13 -24.96
C GLU A 1 32.59 16.06 -24.46
N SER A 2 31.92 16.80 -25.36
CA SER A 2 30.85 17.70 -24.95
C SER A 2 29.56 16.87 -24.69
N LEU A 3 28.68 17.37 -23.82
CA LEU A 3 27.37 16.75 -23.57
C LEU A 3 26.59 16.54 -24.87
N LEU A 4 26.67 17.50 -25.81
CA LEU A 4 26.02 17.42 -27.13
C LEU A 4 26.57 16.24 -27.92
N THR A 5 27.90 16.12 -28.04
CA THR A 5 28.55 15.01 -28.73
C THR A 5 28.18 13.66 -28.10
N TYR A 6 28.07 13.58 -26.79
CA TYR A 6 27.62 12.38 -26.08
C TYR A 6 26.18 12.03 -26.47
N LEU A 7 25.27 13.01 -26.42
CA LEU A 7 23.85 12.80 -26.74
C LEU A 7 23.62 12.44 -28.23
N GLU A 8 24.44 12.98 -29.14
CA GLU A 8 24.35 12.65 -30.56
C GLU A 8 24.85 11.23 -30.89
N ASN A 9 25.77 10.68 -30.10
CA ASN A 9 26.40 9.39 -30.34
C ASN A 9 25.93 8.26 -29.40
N ILE A 10 25.11 8.58 -28.39
CA ILE A 10 24.60 7.54 -27.50
C ILE A 10 23.71 6.57 -28.25
N GLN A 11 24.06 5.31 -28.19
CA GLN A 11 23.19 4.25 -28.69
C GLN A 11 22.10 4.01 -27.69
N ILE A 12 20.86 4.30 -28.07
CA ILE A 12 19.70 3.92 -27.30
C ILE A 12 19.48 2.43 -27.52
N HIS A 13 19.85 1.63 -26.56
CA HIS A 13 19.45 0.23 -26.54
C HIS A 13 17.98 0.19 -26.13
N ASP A 14 17.18 -0.42 -26.96
CA ASP A 14 15.83 -0.80 -26.56
C ASP A 14 15.98 -2.02 -25.65
N ASP A 15 16.04 -1.76 -24.34
CA ASP A 15 16.11 -2.81 -23.31
C ASP A 15 14.75 -3.52 -23.16
N SER A 16 13.93 -3.50 -24.24
CA SER A 16 12.69 -4.26 -24.28
C SER A 16 13.03 -5.72 -24.05
N ILE A 17 12.58 -6.21 -22.92
CA ILE A 17 12.77 -7.61 -22.53
C ILE A 17 12.12 -8.46 -23.60
N GLU A 18 12.93 -9.28 -24.26
CA GLU A 18 12.53 -10.13 -25.40
C GLU A 18 11.52 -11.24 -25.04
N SER A 19 10.97 -11.22 -23.83
CA SER A 19 10.12 -12.30 -23.34
C SER A 19 8.64 -11.93 -23.40
N GLY A 20 7.95 -12.57 -24.31
CA GLY A 20 6.51 -12.68 -24.33
C GLY A 20 5.77 -11.46 -24.88
N PHE A 21 4.46 -11.55 -24.89
CA PHE A 21 3.55 -10.49 -25.31
C PHE A 21 2.80 -9.92 -24.13
N THR A 22 2.64 -8.60 -24.07
CA THR A 22 1.87 -7.91 -23.04
C THR A 22 1.07 -6.75 -23.63
N MET A 23 -0.23 -6.75 -23.42
CA MET A 23 -1.13 -5.67 -23.79
C MET A 23 -2.13 -5.36 -22.68
N PRO A 24 -1.97 -4.25 -21.95
CA PRO A 24 -3.00 -3.76 -21.03
C PRO A 24 -4.24 -3.32 -21.80
N VAL A 25 -5.41 -3.81 -21.37
CA VAL A 25 -6.68 -3.48 -22.01
C VAL A 25 -7.15 -2.11 -21.53
N GLN A 26 -7.23 -1.16 -22.44
CA GLN A 26 -7.68 0.21 -22.20
C GLN A 26 -9.18 0.36 -22.39
N ARG A 27 -9.74 -0.37 -23.36
CA ARG A 27 -11.16 -0.32 -23.71
C ARG A 27 -11.64 -1.64 -24.31
N VAL A 28 -12.88 -1.99 -24.02
CA VAL A 28 -13.58 -3.06 -24.74
C VAL A 28 -14.52 -2.41 -25.75
N CYS A 29 -14.37 -2.77 -27.01
CA CYS A 29 -15.18 -2.29 -28.13
C CYS A 29 -16.19 -3.37 -28.53
N ARG A 30 -17.47 -3.03 -28.48
CA ARG A 30 -18.56 -3.96 -28.84
C ARG A 30 -19.63 -3.19 -29.64
N PRO A 31 -19.37 -2.88 -30.91
CA PRO A 31 -20.30 -2.13 -31.75
C PRO A 31 -21.60 -2.88 -32.01
N ASP A 32 -21.55 -4.21 -32.02
CA ASP A 32 -22.69 -5.10 -32.23
C ASP A 32 -22.51 -6.43 -31.47
N ARG A 33 -23.42 -7.38 -31.69
CA ARG A 33 -23.41 -8.70 -31.01
C ARG A 33 -22.37 -9.68 -31.57
N THR A 34 -21.80 -9.40 -32.75
CA THR A 34 -20.88 -10.31 -33.44
C THR A 34 -19.42 -9.95 -33.23
N PHE A 35 -19.15 -8.71 -32.77
CA PHE A 35 -17.82 -8.21 -32.57
C PHE A 35 -17.58 -7.81 -31.10
N ARG A 36 -16.51 -8.35 -30.52
CA ARG A 36 -15.96 -7.92 -29.24
C ARG A 36 -14.45 -7.81 -29.36
N GLY A 37 -13.96 -6.57 -29.37
CA GLY A 37 -12.53 -6.26 -29.50
C GLY A 37 -11.97 -5.68 -28.22
N PHE A 38 -10.75 -6.05 -27.87
CA PHE A 38 -9.97 -5.55 -26.76
C PHE A 38 -8.95 -4.57 -27.30
N GLN A 39 -9.10 -3.30 -26.92
CA GLN A 39 -8.25 -2.20 -27.41
C GLN A 39 -7.17 -1.89 -26.40
N GLY A 40 -5.94 -1.75 -26.88
CA GLY A 40 -4.78 -1.39 -26.08
C GLY A 40 -3.57 -1.10 -26.97
N GLN A 41 -2.47 -0.70 -26.35
CA GLN A 41 -1.17 -0.62 -26.97
C GLN A 41 -0.37 -1.86 -26.58
N ILE A 42 0.34 -2.45 -27.53
CA ILE A 42 1.27 -3.53 -27.21
C ILE A 42 2.46 -2.93 -26.48
N GLU A 43 2.64 -3.29 -25.23
CA GLU A 43 3.72 -2.79 -24.36
C GLU A 43 5.01 -3.58 -24.57
N ASN A 44 4.89 -4.87 -24.88
CA ASN A 44 6.02 -5.76 -25.11
C ASN A 44 5.69 -6.84 -26.12
N GLY A 45 6.72 -7.23 -26.89
CA GLY A 45 6.68 -8.35 -27.82
C GLY A 45 5.83 -8.13 -29.06
N ALA A 46 5.36 -9.23 -29.62
CA ALA A 46 4.52 -9.27 -30.83
C ALA A 46 3.39 -10.26 -30.65
N ILE A 47 2.31 -10.08 -31.44
CA ILE A 47 1.13 -10.95 -31.43
C ILE A 47 0.70 -11.27 -32.84
N ARG A 48 0.30 -12.50 -33.09
CA ARG A 48 -0.17 -12.99 -34.40
C ARG A 48 -1.59 -13.54 -34.29
N ALA A 49 -2.31 -13.46 -35.37
CA ALA A 49 -3.58 -14.16 -35.49
C ALA A 49 -3.36 -15.69 -35.32
N GLY A 50 -4.14 -16.30 -34.44
CA GLY A 50 -4.00 -17.70 -34.04
C GLY A 50 -3.19 -17.94 -32.77
N ASP A 51 -2.44 -16.97 -32.24
CA ASP A 51 -1.70 -17.15 -30.99
C ASP A 51 -2.62 -17.40 -29.79
N LEU A 52 -2.17 -18.24 -28.88
CA LEU A 52 -2.85 -18.49 -27.62
C LEU A 52 -2.45 -17.43 -26.59
N VAL A 53 -3.39 -16.64 -26.14
CA VAL A 53 -3.19 -15.62 -25.09
C VAL A 53 -3.85 -16.04 -23.79
N THR A 54 -3.22 -15.66 -22.69
CA THR A 54 -3.79 -15.76 -21.34
C THR A 54 -4.31 -14.38 -20.92
N THR A 55 -5.50 -14.34 -20.34
CA THR A 55 -6.10 -13.12 -19.80
C THR A 55 -5.80 -13.02 -18.31
N LEU A 56 -5.34 -11.88 -17.83
CA LEU A 56 -5.14 -11.62 -16.42
C LEU A 56 -6.12 -10.56 -15.92
N PRO A 57 -6.72 -10.70 -14.73
CA PRO A 57 -6.44 -11.66 -13.66
C PRO A 57 -7.17 -13.01 -13.76
N SER A 58 -8.11 -13.20 -14.69
CA SER A 58 -8.98 -14.41 -14.78
C SER A 58 -8.23 -15.70 -15.09
N LYS A 59 -7.05 -15.61 -15.73
CA LYS A 59 -6.23 -16.73 -16.19
C LYS A 59 -6.94 -17.62 -17.21
N GLU A 60 -7.89 -17.06 -17.95
CA GLU A 60 -8.52 -17.75 -19.06
C GLU A 60 -7.63 -17.70 -20.30
N GLU A 61 -7.67 -18.76 -21.11
CA GLU A 61 -6.93 -18.86 -22.36
C GLU A 61 -7.88 -18.75 -23.56
N ALA A 62 -7.48 -18.05 -24.61
CA ALA A 62 -8.22 -17.92 -25.85
C ALA A 62 -7.25 -17.68 -27.01
N HIS A 63 -7.66 -18.04 -28.23
CA HIS A 63 -6.85 -17.73 -29.40
C HIS A 63 -7.22 -16.36 -29.98
N VAL A 64 -6.22 -15.69 -30.52
CA VAL A 64 -6.39 -14.44 -31.27
C VAL A 64 -7.11 -14.76 -32.57
N LYS A 65 -8.34 -14.26 -32.71
CA LYS A 65 -9.16 -14.46 -33.91
C LYS A 65 -8.77 -13.48 -35.02
N SER A 66 -8.59 -12.21 -34.67
CA SER A 66 -8.15 -11.16 -35.60
C SER A 66 -7.49 -10.00 -34.85
N ILE A 67 -6.65 -9.27 -35.57
CA ILE A 67 -5.92 -8.10 -35.07
C ILE A 67 -6.21 -6.94 -36.03
N LEU A 68 -6.61 -5.79 -35.48
CA LEU A 68 -6.85 -4.57 -36.25
C LEU A 68 -5.88 -3.48 -35.79
N VAL A 69 -5.19 -2.85 -36.72
CA VAL A 69 -4.42 -1.62 -36.52
C VAL A 69 -5.17 -0.48 -37.24
N GLY A 70 -5.80 0.39 -36.44
CA GLY A 70 -6.84 1.27 -36.96
C GLY A 70 -8.03 0.45 -37.50
N ASP A 71 -8.36 0.65 -38.79
CA ASP A 71 -9.43 -0.06 -39.49
C ASP A 71 -8.93 -1.23 -40.37
N LYS A 72 -7.64 -1.53 -40.30
CA LYS A 72 -7.03 -2.57 -41.14
C LYS A 72 -6.74 -3.83 -40.35
N GLU A 73 -7.22 -4.96 -40.87
CA GLU A 73 -6.88 -6.27 -40.33
C GLU A 73 -5.45 -6.62 -40.73
N VAL A 74 -4.64 -7.09 -39.77
CA VAL A 74 -3.25 -7.49 -39.93
C VAL A 74 -3.03 -8.88 -39.36
N GLN A 75 -2.01 -9.59 -39.88
CA GLN A 75 -1.66 -10.92 -39.40
C GLN A 75 -0.78 -10.87 -38.14
N GLU A 76 -0.02 -9.77 -37.99
CA GLU A 76 0.91 -9.56 -36.89
C GLU A 76 0.92 -8.10 -36.49
N ALA A 77 1.09 -7.86 -35.20
CA ALA A 77 1.33 -6.54 -34.62
C ALA A 77 2.45 -6.62 -33.57
N VAL A 78 3.22 -5.52 -33.45
CA VAL A 78 4.42 -5.48 -32.61
C VAL A 78 4.33 -4.38 -31.57
N GLN A 79 5.27 -4.42 -30.64
CA GLN A 79 5.44 -3.42 -29.57
C GLN A 79 5.27 -1.98 -30.07
N GLY A 80 4.59 -1.16 -29.25
CA GLY A 80 4.29 0.24 -29.53
C GLY A 80 3.06 0.47 -30.41
N GLN A 81 2.53 -0.57 -31.08
CA GLN A 81 1.34 -0.43 -31.91
C GLN A 81 0.04 -0.42 -31.10
N PRO A 82 -0.85 0.54 -31.31
CA PRO A 82 -2.22 0.49 -30.80
C PRO A 82 -3.03 -0.49 -31.63
N VAL A 83 -3.66 -1.46 -30.97
CA VAL A 83 -4.39 -2.54 -31.63
C VAL A 83 -5.77 -2.77 -31.04
N THR A 84 -6.63 -3.42 -31.85
CA THR A 84 -7.85 -4.07 -31.38
C THR A 84 -7.71 -5.56 -31.63
N ILE A 85 -7.71 -6.35 -30.56
CA ILE A 85 -7.61 -7.81 -30.61
C ILE A 85 -8.98 -8.42 -30.40
N GLN A 86 -9.44 -9.26 -31.30
CA GLN A 86 -10.61 -10.09 -31.14
C GLN A 86 -10.18 -11.52 -30.78
N LEU A 87 -10.83 -12.11 -29.80
CA LEU A 87 -10.58 -13.50 -29.37
C LEU A 87 -11.64 -14.45 -29.98
N ASP A 88 -11.29 -15.72 -30.07
CA ASP A 88 -12.14 -16.76 -30.68
C ASP A 88 -13.32 -17.17 -29.81
N ARG A 89 -13.27 -16.86 -28.51
CA ARG A 89 -14.34 -17.12 -27.54
C ARG A 89 -14.56 -15.92 -26.60
N GLU A 90 -15.69 -15.93 -25.91
CA GLU A 90 -15.97 -14.98 -24.84
C GLU A 90 -15.09 -15.31 -23.62
N VAL A 91 -14.44 -14.27 -23.08
CA VAL A 91 -13.61 -14.34 -21.87
C VAL A 91 -13.95 -13.17 -20.96
N ASP A 92 -13.70 -13.31 -19.66
CA ASP A 92 -13.92 -12.20 -18.71
C ASP A 92 -12.77 -11.20 -18.75
N VAL A 93 -12.84 -10.29 -19.70
CA VAL A 93 -11.88 -9.20 -19.90
C VAL A 93 -12.59 -7.86 -19.96
N SER A 94 -12.12 -6.94 -19.14
CA SER A 94 -12.56 -5.55 -19.06
C SER A 94 -11.36 -4.59 -19.05
N ARG A 95 -11.63 -3.29 -18.97
CA ARG A 95 -10.56 -2.30 -18.76
C ARG A 95 -9.78 -2.61 -17.47
N GLY A 96 -8.45 -2.64 -17.57
CA GLY A 96 -7.57 -2.98 -16.46
C GLY A 96 -7.12 -4.45 -16.43
N CYS A 97 -7.70 -5.31 -17.27
CA CYS A 97 -7.15 -6.63 -17.55
C CYS A 97 -5.94 -6.53 -18.48
N VAL A 98 -5.17 -7.59 -18.56
CA VAL A 98 -3.98 -7.69 -19.42
C VAL A 98 -4.08 -8.95 -20.26
N LEU A 99 -3.86 -8.84 -21.56
CA LEU A 99 -3.63 -9.98 -22.46
C LEU A 99 -2.14 -10.25 -22.49
N THR A 100 -1.73 -11.49 -22.31
CA THR A 100 -0.32 -11.84 -22.18
C THR A 100 0.03 -13.21 -22.75
N ILE A 101 1.29 -13.36 -23.18
CA ILE A 101 1.97 -14.62 -23.48
C ILE A 101 3.33 -14.54 -22.79
N ASP A 102 3.58 -15.41 -21.80
CA ASP A 102 4.89 -15.54 -21.10
C ASP A 102 5.53 -14.22 -20.64
N SER A 103 4.74 -13.26 -20.18
CA SER A 103 5.21 -11.89 -19.87
C SER A 103 5.94 -11.75 -18.54
N GLY A 104 5.86 -12.72 -17.65
CA GLY A 104 6.40 -12.62 -16.30
C GLY A 104 5.64 -11.66 -15.37
N ALA A 105 4.61 -10.96 -15.84
CA ALA A 105 3.77 -10.11 -15.02
C ALA A 105 3.06 -10.93 -13.93
N VAL A 106 3.01 -10.41 -12.72
CA VAL A 106 2.46 -11.12 -11.56
C VAL A 106 1.14 -10.52 -11.09
N LEU A 107 0.31 -11.36 -10.51
CA LEU A 107 -0.92 -10.96 -9.86
C LEU A 107 -0.66 -10.80 -8.35
N THR A 108 -0.63 -9.56 -7.87
CA THR A 108 -0.32 -9.26 -6.47
C THR A 108 -1.20 -8.14 -5.91
N ASP A 109 -1.32 -8.11 -4.60
CA ASP A 109 -1.95 -7.05 -3.82
C ASP A 109 -0.94 -6.26 -2.97
N SER A 110 0.37 -6.50 -3.15
CA SER A 110 1.40 -5.78 -2.41
C SER A 110 2.66 -5.56 -3.23
N VAL A 111 3.22 -4.37 -3.14
CA VAL A 111 4.46 -3.98 -3.85
C VAL A 111 5.35 -3.11 -2.96
N GLU A 112 6.65 -3.12 -3.27
CA GLU A 112 7.57 -2.07 -2.86
C GLU A 112 7.76 -1.11 -4.04
N ALA A 113 7.58 0.19 -3.80
CA ALA A 113 7.70 1.22 -4.81
C ALA A 113 8.54 2.39 -4.31
N ASP A 114 9.36 2.94 -5.20
CA ASP A 114 9.97 4.24 -4.97
C ASP A 114 8.96 5.32 -5.37
N ILE A 115 8.63 6.22 -4.46
CA ILE A 115 7.66 7.29 -4.68
C ILE A 115 8.30 8.66 -4.51
N LEU A 116 7.88 9.62 -5.33
CA LEU A 116 8.09 11.04 -5.13
C LEU A 116 6.82 11.65 -4.51
N TRP A 117 6.96 12.19 -3.31
CA TRP A 117 5.84 12.81 -2.62
C TRP A 117 5.64 14.26 -3.07
N MET A 118 4.43 14.61 -3.51
CA MET A 118 4.11 15.93 -4.11
C MET A 118 3.08 16.73 -3.32
N ASP A 119 2.40 16.12 -2.33
CA ASP A 119 1.37 16.78 -1.53
C ASP A 119 2.01 17.75 -0.49
N ASP A 120 1.29 18.82 -0.15
CA ASP A 120 1.70 19.76 0.90
C ASP A 120 1.59 19.15 2.29
N ASN A 121 0.64 18.22 2.49
CA ASN A 121 0.53 17.45 3.72
C ASN A 121 1.54 16.31 3.73
N ALA A 122 2.24 16.11 4.83
CA ALA A 122 3.20 15.02 4.93
C ALA A 122 2.53 13.63 4.80
N LEU A 123 3.18 12.70 4.11
CA LEU A 123 2.81 11.30 4.13
C LEU A 123 3.20 10.67 5.46
N THR A 124 2.31 9.84 6.00
CA THR A 124 2.55 8.99 7.17
C THR A 124 2.15 7.56 6.85
N ASP A 125 2.70 6.61 7.60
CA ASP A 125 2.27 5.21 7.52
C ASP A 125 0.76 5.08 7.77
N GLY A 126 0.12 4.18 7.06
CA GLY A 126 -1.30 3.90 7.21
C GLY A 126 -2.23 4.83 6.43
N LYS A 127 -1.72 5.75 5.60
CA LYS A 127 -2.56 6.66 4.80
C LYS A 127 -3.10 5.97 3.56
N ASN A 128 -4.42 6.16 3.33
CA ASN A 128 -5.18 5.55 2.22
C ASN A 128 -5.25 6.47 1.00
N PHE A 129 -5.16 5.87 -0.19
CA PHE A 129 -5.24 6.55 -1.48
C PHE A 129 -6.07 5.74 -2.48
N PHE A 130 -6.45 6.36 -3.59
CA PHE A 130 -6.63 5.61 -4.82
C PHE A 130 -5.27 5.45 -5.48
N VAL A 131 -4.92 4.22 -5.82
CA VAL A 131 -3.70 3.88 -6.56
C VAL A 131 -4.10 3.60 -7.99
N LYS A 132 -3.48 4.32 -8.93
CA LYS A 132 -3.67 4.07 -10.34
C LYS A 132 -2.39 3.45 -10.90
N ILE A 133 -2.52 2.24 -11.46
CA ILE A 133 -1.47 1.49 -12.15
C ILE A 133 -2.01 1.13 -13.55
N GLY A 134 -1.33 1.55 -14.58
CA GLY A 134 -1.80 1.39 -15.93
C GLY A 134 -3.21 1.97 -16.11
N THR A 135 -4.15 1.14 -16.53
CA THR A 135 -5.55 1.54 -16.75
C THR A 135 -6.46 1.28 -15.56
N LYS A 136 -5.97 0.64 -14.48
CA LYS A 136 -6.74 0.29 -13.29
C LYS A 136 -6.56 1.33 -12.19
N MET A 137 -7.63 1.63 -11.47
CA MET A 137 -7.63 2.49 -10.28
C MET A 137 -8.35 1.76 -9.15
N ILE A 138 -7.64 1.57 -8.03
CA ILE A 138 -8.10 0.79 -6.89
C ILE A 138 -7.76 1.50 -5.57
N PRO A 139 -8.48 1.24 -4.49
CA PRO A 139 -8.06 1.65 -3.16
C PRO A 139 -6.75 0.97 -2.78
N GLY A 140 -5.84 1.73 -2.18
CA GLY A 140 -4.57 1.23 -1.68
C GLY A 140 -4.11 2.00 -0.45
N LEU A 141 -3.13 1.43 0.22
CA LEU A 141 -2.61 1.88 1.49
C LEU A 141 -1.08 1.94 1.41
N VAL A 142 -0.48 3.03 1.84
CA VAL A 142 0.95 3.06 2.15
C VAL A 142 1.12 2.48 3.55
N THR A 143 1.48 1.21 3.64
CA THR A 143 1.59 0.51 4.92
C THR A 143 2.83 0.91 5.68
N LYS A 144 3.91 1.23 4.96
CA LYS A 144 5.20 1.58 5.55
C LYS A 144 6.03 2.45 4.63
N ILE A 145 6.70 3.44 5.21
CA ILE A 145 7.83 4.14 4.62
C ILE A 145 9.10 3.37 5.03
N ASN A 146 9.76 2.71 4.08
CA ASN A 146 10.91 1.87 4.35
C ASN A 146 12.14 2.72 4.67
N TYR A 147 12.43 3.70 3.81
CA TYR A 147 13.50 4.69 3.95
C TYR A 147 13.25 5.86 2.98
N SER A 148 13.76 7.03 3.31
CA SER A 148 13.86 8.14 2.36
C SER A 148 15.24 8.16 1.70
N VAL A 149 15.31 8.77 0.52
CA VAL A 149 16.55 8.93 -0.24
C VAL A 149 16.94 10.40 -0.26
N ASP A 150 18.15 10.72 0.16
CA ASP A 150 18.70 12.07 -0.01
C ASP A 150 19.05 12.28 -1.49
N VAL A 151 18.36 13.21 -2.14
CA VAL A 151 18.51 13.44 -3.59
C VAL A 151 19.88 13.99 -4.00
N ASN A 152 20.65 14.54 -3.06
CA ASN A 152 21.98 15.09 -3.33
C ASN A 152 23.08 14.04 -3.19
N THR A 153 22.94 13.12 -2.23
CA THR A 153 23.98 12.12 -1.90
C THR A 153 23.61 10.71 -2.33
N GLY A 154 22.32 10.43 -2.59
CA GLY A 154 21.80 9.08 -2.83
C GLY A 154 21.71 8.22 -1.56
N GLU A 155 22.03 8.77 -0.39
CA GLU A 155 22.02 8.02 0.86
C GLU A 155 20.60 7.68 1.32
N LYS A 156 20.44 6.46 1.83
CA LYS A 156 19.20 6.00 2.45
C LYS A 156 19.14 6.41 3.91
N LYS A 157 18.05 7.05 4.31
CA LYS A 157 17.82 7.54 5.67
C LYS A 157 16.53 6.95 6.23
N SER A 158 16.52 6.57 7.51
CA SER A 158 15.29 6.19 8.19
C SER A 158 14.31 7.37 8.19
N ALA A 159 13.09 7.13 7.73
CA ALA A 159 12.03 8.12 7.70
C ALA A 159 10.72 7.51 8.20
N TYR A 160 9.93 8.31 8.91
CA TYR A 160 8.60 7.96 9.39
C TYR A 160 7.52 8.82 8.75
N THR A 161 7.94 9.87 8.07
CA THR A 161 7.09 10.80 7.33
C THR A 161 7.84 11.29 6.11
N LEU A 162 7.11 11.65 5.04
CA LEU A 162 7.68 12.31 3.86
C LEU A 162 7.06 13.68 3.71
N LYS A 163 7.91 14.66 3.48
CA LYS A 163 7.50 16.01 3.10
C LYS A 163 7.49 16.14 1.58
N LYS A 164 6.84 17.19 1.09
CA LYS A 164 6.82 17.54 -0.33
C LYS A 164 8.22 17.53 -0.95
N ASN A 165 8.34 16.93 -2.14
CA ASN A 165 9.56 16.76 -2.91
C ASN A 165 10.59 15.77 -2.30
N GLU A 166 10.20 14.98 -1.32
CA GLU A 166 11.03 13.88 -0.83
C GLU A 166 10.75 12.59 -1.60
N ILE A 167 11.80 11.80 -1.80
CA ILE A 167 11.75 10.47 -2.44
C ILE A 167 11.93 9.41 -1.37
N ALA A 168 11.15 8.36 -1.43
CA ALA A 168 11.26 7.23 -0.51
C ALA A 168 10.85 5.91 -1.15
N SER A 169 11.43 4.82 -0.64
CA SER A 169 10.89 3.49 -0.83
C SER A 169 9.75 3.25 0.16
N CYS A 170 8.62 2.82 -0.36
CA CYS A 170 7.42 2.55 0.43
C CYS A 170 6.84 1.18 0.10
N THR A 171 6.24 0.53 1.10
CA THR A 171 5.42 -0.65 0.90
C THR A 171 3.97 -0.22 0.72
N LEU A 172 3.35 -0.66 -0.37
CA LEU A 172 1.96 -0.41 -0.69
C LEU A 172 1.18 -1.71 -0.68
N GLU A 173 -0.03 -1.67 -0.15
CA GLU A 173 -1.01 -2.74 -0.24
C GLU A 173 -2.26 -2.26 -0.97
N PHE A 174 -2.84 -3.13 -1.79
CA PHE A 174 -4.02 -2.85 -2.59
C PHE A 174 -5.23 -3.61 -2.06
N SER A 175 -6.43 -3.08 -2.29
CA SER A 175 -7.68 -3.71 -1.85
C SER A 175 -8.00 -5.01 -2.59
N GLU A 176 -7.41 -5.22 -3.75
CA GLU A 176 -7.56 -6.42 -4.59
C GLU A 176 -6.26 -6.73 -5.32
N LYS A 177 -6.13 -7.98 -5.79
CA LYS A 177 -4.99 -8.37 -6.63
C LYS A 177 -5.10 -7.73 -8.00
N ILE A 178 -4.00 -7.13 -8.46
CA ILE A 178 -3.88 -6.53 -9.78
C ILE A 178 -2.65 -7.07 -10.51
N VAL A 179 -2.65 -6.91 -11.81
CA VAL A 179 -1.49 -7.25 -12.64
C VAL A 179 -0.46 -6.15 -12.52
N VAL A 180 0.72 -6.50 -12.04
CA VAL A 180 1.84 -5.58 -11.81
C VAL A 180 3.13 -6.24 -12.27
N ASP A 181 4.09 -5.43 -12.69
CA ASP A 181 5.47 -5.87 -12.86
C ASP A 181 6.44 -4.81 -12.32
N GLU A 182 7.71 -5.16 -12.21
CA GLU A 182 8.76 -4.20 -11.90
C GLU A 182 8.91 -3.22 -13.06
N PHE A 183 9.06 -1.94 -12.75
CA PHE A 183 9.11 -0.86 -13.74
C PHE A 183 10.20 -1.06 -14.81
N ASP A 184 11.32 -1.63 -14.39
CA ASP A 184 12.44 -1.87 -15.29
C ASP A 184 12.12 -2.95 -16.35
N ARG A 185 11.11 -3.81 -16.09
CA ARG A 185 10.63 -4.82 -17.04
C ARG A 185 9.43 -4.34 -17.86
N HIS A 186 8.42 -3.78 -17.21
CA HIS A 186 7.20 -3.30 -17.87
C HIS A 186 6.81 -1.92 -17.30
N ARG A 187 7.14 -0.86 -18.02
CA ARG A 187 6.91 0.51 -17.55
C ARG A 187 5.46 0.76 -17.18
N THR A 188 4.51 0.48 -18.08
CA THR A 188 3.07 0.73 -17.85
C THR A 188 2.48 -0.11 -16.71
N LEU A 189 3.00 -1.32 -16.47
CA LEU A 189 2.58 -2.17 -15.35
C LEU A 189 3.35 -1.90 -14.06
N GLY A 190 4.44 -1.13 -14.14
CA GLY A 190 5.32 -0.80 -13.03
C GLY A 190 5.26 0.67 -12.59
N GLU A 191 4.53 1.54 -13.29
CA GLU A 191 4.33 2.94 -12.89
C GLU A 191 3.04 3.13 -12.13
N LEU A 192 3.04 4.03 -11.14
CA LEU A 192 1.85 4.31 -10.35
C LEU A 192 1.73 5.78 -9.95
N ILE A 193 0.50 6.19 -9.66
CA ILE A 193 0.21 7.44 -8.97
C ILE A 193 -0.68 7.18 -7.76
N LEU A 194 -0.45 7.96 -6.70
CA LEU A 194 -1.30 8.00 -5.51
C LEU A 194 -2.21 9.22 -5.59
N ILE A 195 -3.50 9.01 -5.50
CA ILE A 195 -4.53 10.04 -5.60
C ILE A 195 -5.23 10.15 -4.25
N ASP A 196 -5.26 11.33 -3.67
CA ASP A 196 -5.98 11.57 -2.43
C ASP A 196 -7.48 11.33 -2.61
N ARG A 197 -8.07 10.55 -1.70
CA ARG A 197 -9.46 10.08 -1.82
C ARG A 197 -10.52 11.15 -1.56
N VAL A 198 -10.13 12.26 -0.96
CA VAL A 198 -11.04 13.37 -0.60
C VAL A 198 -10.95 14.47 -1.64
N THR A 199 -9.75 14.89 -1.97
CA THR A 199 -9.51 16.02 -2.90
C THR A 199 -9.43 15.59 -4.36
N ASN A 200 -9.19 14.29 -4.63
CA ASN A 200 -8.89 13.73 -5.96
C ASN A 200 -7.62 14.33 -6.61
N MET A 201 -6.76 14.95 -5.80
CA MET A 201 -5.47 15.47 -6.27
C MET A 201 -4.42 14.36 -6.26
N THR A 202 -3.49 14.41 -7.21
CA THR A 202 -2.34 13.50 -7.22
C THR A 202 -1.39 13.89 -6.09
N SER A 203 -1.19 12.99 -5.13
CA SER A 203 -0.32 13.20 -3.97
C SER A 203 1.09 12.64 -4.17
N ALA A 204 1.25 11.63 -5.04
CA ALA A 204 2.56 11.07 -5.37
C ALA A 204 2.55 10.40 -6.74
N CYS A 205 3.73 10.30 -7.34
CA CYS A 205 4.02 9.35 -8.43
C CYS A 205 5.12 8.40 -7.98
N GLY A 206 5.21 7.23 -8.61
CA GLY A 206 6.23 6.26 -8.24
C GLY A 206 6.36 5.11 -9.22
N VAL A 207 7.36 4.28 -8.96
CA VAL A 207 7.71 3.12 -9.76
C VAL A 207 7.86 1.89 -8.88
N VAL A 208 7.31 0.78 -9.32
CA VAL A 208 7.41 -0.51 -8.63
C VAL A 208 8.82 -1.06 -8.77
N ARG A 209 9.45 -1.35 -7.64
CA ARG A 209 10.78 -1.96 -7.57
C ARG A 209 10.74 -3.45 -7.30
N LYS A 210 9.71 -3.87 -6.55
CA LYS A 210 9.55 -5.27 -6.17
C LYS A 210 8.07 -5.62 -6.02
N THR A 211 7.70 -6.75 -6.55
CA THR A 211 6.39 -7.34 -6.33
C THR A 211 6.48 -8.39 -5.24
N PHE A 212 5.47 -8.44 -4.37
CA PHE A 212 5.36 -9.51 -3.38
C PHE A 212 4.28 -10.49 -3.84
N VAL A 213 4.63 -11.76 -3.99
CA VAL A 213 3.62 -12.78 -4.18
C VAL A 213 2.81 -12.83 -2.89
N SER A 214 1.57 -12.37 -2.94
CA SER A 214 0.71 -12.41 -1.76
C SER A 214 0.59 -13.85 -1.30
N GLN A 215 1.03 -14.13 -0.07
CA GLN A 215 0.64 -15.35 0.61
C GLN A 215 -0.88 -15.36 0.65
N ASP A 216 -1.46 -16.49 0.32
CA ASP A 216 -2.90 -16.64 0.25
C ASP A 216 -3.51 -16.23 1.60
N ARG A 217 -4.21 -15.08 1.64
CA ARG A 217 -4.85 -14.56 2.88
C ARG A 217 -5.85 -15.57 3.46
N SER A 218 -6.26 -16.59 2.69
CA SER A 218 -7.06 -17.71 3.20
C SER A 218 -6.30 -18.56 4.25
N GLN A 219 -4.97 -18.39 4.35
CA GLN A 219 -4.14 -19.03 5.38
C GLN A 219 -3.92 -18.15 6.63
N ILE A 220 -4.49 -16.94 6.69
CA ILE A 220 -4.53 -16.21 7.95
C ILE A 220 -5.36 -17.04 8.91
N GLY A 221 -4.71 -17.63 9.89
CA GLY A 221 -5.34 -18.38 10.96
C GLY A 221 -6.31 -17.50 11.76
N LYS A 222 -6.60 -17.86 12.99
CA LYS A 222 -7.45 -17.04 13.86
C LYS A 222 -6.88 -15.62 13.95
N VAL A 223 -7.73 -14.63 13.68
CA VAL A 223 -7.34 -13.20 13.81
C VAL A 223 -7.13 -12.90 15.30
N ASP A 224 -5.87 -12.85 15.71
CA ASP A 224 -5.44 -12.54 17.08
C ASP A 224 -4.99 -11.07 17.23
N GLU A 225 -4.44 -10.74 18.41
CA GLU A 225 -3.93 -9.42 18.71
C GLU A 225 -2.79 -9.01 17.79
N GLN A 226 -1.88 -9.95 17.44
CA GLN A 226 -0.72 -9.65 16.60
C GLN A 226 -1.13 -9.34 15.16
N VAL A 227 -2.08 -10.11 14.60
CA VAL A 227 -2.65 -9.84 13.27
C VAL A 227 -3.33 -8.46 13.26
N ARG A 228 -4.11 -8.13 14.29
CA ARG A 228 -4.76 -6.80 14.38
C ARG A 228 -3.76 -5.67 14.54
N ALA A 229 -2.69 -5.89 15.32
CA ALA A 229 -1.59 -4.95 15.50
C ALA A 229 -0.86 -4.67 14.17
N GLY A 230 -0.51 -5.72 13.44
CA GLY A 230 0.12 -5.63 12.12
C GLY A 230 -0.73 -4.87 11.10
N LEU A 231 -2.04 -5.16 11.05
CA LEU A 231 -2.97 -4.45 10.16
C LEU A 231 -3.11 -2.95 10.49
N LYS A 232 -2.81 -2.55 11.73
CA LYS A 232 -2.87 -1.16 12.18
C LYS A 232 -1.50 -0.46 12.20
N GLY A 233 -0.42 -1.18 11.88
CA GLY A 233 0.95 -0.65 11.91
C GLY A 233 1.37 -0.11 13.29
N GLN A 234 0.87 -0.72 14.36
CA GLN A 234 1.15 -0.28 15.72
C GLN A 234 1.17 -1.46 16.70
N THR A 235 1.95 -1.31 17.77
CA THR A 235 1.92 -2.23 18.91
C THR A 235 0.84 -1.77 19.88
N PRO A 236 -0.15 -2.61 20.25
CA PRO A 236 -1.16 -2.25 21.22
C PRO A 236 -0.51 -1.98 22.59
N VAL A 237 -0.86 -0.89 23.21
CA VAL A 237 -0.35 -0.49 24.52
C VAL A 237 -1.45 0.15 25.35
N VAL A 238 -1.38 -0.05 26.65
CA VAL A 238 -2.24 0.65 27.62
C VAL A 238 -1.38 1.69 28.33
N VAL A 239 -1.74 2.96 28.20
CA VAL A 239 -1.06 4.08 28.86
C VAL A 239 -2.01 4.70 29.88
N GLU A 240 -1.62 4.68 31.16
CA GLU A 240 -2.40 5.25 32.26
C GLU A 240 -2.16 6.76 32.37
N PHE A 241 -3.24 7.52 32.44
CA PHE A 241 -3.27 8.96 32.69
C PHE A 241 -3.99 9.21 34.02
N PRO A 242 -3.26 9.37 35.15
CA PRO A 242 -3.86 9.62 36.44
C PRO A 242 -4.29 11.09 36.57
N ILE A 243 -5.60 11.36 36.60
CA ILE A 243 -6.12 12.72 36.78
C ILE A 243 -5.73 13.25 38.16
N GLY A 244 -5.46 14.55 38.25
CA GLY A 244 -5.07 15.24 39.48
C GLY A 244 -3.58 15.23 39.79
N LYS A 245 -2.77 14.42 39.07
CA LYS A 245 -1.32 14.44 39.19
C LYS A 245 -0.69 15.34 38.11
N GLU A 246 0.16 16.27 38.54
CA GLU A 246 1.05 17.07 37.72
C GLU A 246 0.40 17.77 36.52
N GLY A 247 -0.85 18.22 36.66
CA GLY A 247 -1.57 18.92 35.60
C GLY A 247 -2.24 18.03 34.56
N ILE A 248 -2.27 16.71 34.78
CA ILE A 248 -3.03 15.78 33.91
C ILE A 248 -4.51 15.98 34.20
N THR A 249 -5.25 16.37 33.18
CA THR A 249 -6.69 16.53 33.18
C THR A 249 -7.30 15.65 32.10
N LEU A 250 -8.61 15.48 32.10
CA LEU A 250 -9.32 14.80 31.03
C LEU A 250 -9.07 15.49 29.68
N ASP A 251 -9.15 16.82 29.64
CA ASP A 251 -8.84 17.63 28.43
C ASP A 251 -7.41 17.39 27.91
N PHE A 252 -6.45 17.24 28.83
CA PHE A 252 -5.07 16.86 28.45
C PHE A 252 -5.04 15.52 27.71
N ALA A 253 -5.71 14.49 28.25
CA ALA A 253 -5.76 13.16 27.62
C ALA A 253 -6.50 13.18 26.28
N GLU A 254 -7.57 13.97 26.15
CA GLU A 254 -8.29 14.19 24.89
C GLU A 254 -7.41 14.86 23.82
N GLN A 255 -6.60 15.85 24.20
CA GLN A 255 -5.65 16.48 23.31
C GLN A 255 -4.56 15.52 22.83
N VAL A 256 -4.08 14.62 23.71
CA VAL A 256 -3.13 13.57 23.35
C VAL A 256 -3.77 12.59 22.36
N GLU A 257 -5.00 12.14 22.63
CA GLU A 257 -5.73 11.25 21.71
C GLU A 257 -5.90 11.89 20.33
N LYS A 258 -6.37 13.14 20.29
CA LYS A 258 -6.51 13.91 19.06
C LYS A 258 -5.20 13.99 18.28
N GLY A 259 -4.09 14.27 18.96
CA GLY A 259 -2.78 14.34 18.33
C GLY A 259 -2.32 13.00 17.76
N LEU A 260 -2.53 11.90 18.46
CA LEU A 260 -2.22 10.56 17.99
C LEU A 260 -3.10 10.14 16.81
N THR A 261 -4.39 10.46 16.84
CA THR A 261 -5.33 10.17 15.76
C THR A 261 -4.96 10.90 14.47
N VAL A 262 -4.56 12.18 14.57
CA VAL A 262 -4.05 12.97 13.42
C VAL A 262 -2.78 12.33 12.82
N LEU A 263 -1.96 11.68 13.65
CA LEU A 263 -0.78 10.93 13.22
C LEU A 263 -1.10 9.52 12.69
N GLY A 264 -2.38 9.19 12.48
CA GLY A 264 -2.82 7.91 11.95
C GLY A 264 -2.80 6.76 12.95
N LYS A 265 -2.67 7.02 14.25
CA LYS A 265 -2.74 5.99 15.29
C LYS A 265 -4.19 5.65 15.63
N HIS A 266 -4.45 4.37 15.84
CA HIS A 266 -5.74 3.85 16.25
C HIS A 266 -5.81 3.82 17.78
N THR A 267 -6.39 4.87 18.36
CA THR A 267 -6.48 5.09 19.81
C THR A 267 -7.89 4.88 20.34
N TYR A 268 -8.01 4.66 21.61
CA TYR A 268 -9.26 4.72 22.37
C TYR A 268 -8.99 5.34 23.73
N LEU A 269 -9.57 6.50 23.99
CA LEU A 269 -9.56 7.11 25.30
C LEU A 269 -10.66 6.48 26.15
N TYR A 270 -10.27 5.86 27.25
CA TYR A 270 -11.19 5.19 28.15
C TYR A 270 -11.10 5.78 29.55
N HIS A 271 -12.21 6.36 29.99
CA HIS A 271 -12.40 6.93 31.32
C HIS A 271 -13.52 6.15 32.06
N PRO A 272 -13.17 5.09 32.83
CA PRO A 272 -14.14 4.27 33.50
C PRO A 272 -14.81 5.00 34.66
N ALA A 273 -16.06 4.67 34.95
CA ALA A 273 -16.73 5.12 36.16
C ALA A 273 -16.03 4.52 37.41
N ALA A 274 -16.08 5.24 38.56
CA ALA A 274 -15.36 4.86 39.78
C ALA A 274 -15.67 3.44 40.29
N SER A 275 -16.88 2.92 40.04
CA SER A 275 -17.32 1.58 40.42
C SER A 275 -17.22 0.52 39.34
N GLU A 276 -16.66 0.87 38.18
CA GLU A 276 -16.63 -0.02 37.02
C GLU A 276 -15.44 -0.99 37.11
N ASN A 277 -15.69 -2.27 36.79
CA ASN A 277 -14.62 -3.24 36.55
C ASN A 277 -14.04 -3.04 35.12
N TYR A 278 -13.11 -2.11 35.01
CA TYR A 278 -12.57 -1.66 33.75
C TYR A 278 -11.47 -2.58 33.14
N ALA A 279 -10.90 -3.47 33.97
CA ALA A 279 -9.75 -4.29 33.52
C ALA A 279 -10.07 -5.19 32.32
N GLU A 280 -11.25 -5.78 32.28
CA GLU A 280 -11.71 -6.64 31.20
C GLU A 280 -11.91 -5.84 29.90
N THR A 281 -12.54 -4.67 29.98
CA THR A 281 -12.72 -3.75 28.86
C THR A 281 -11.37 -3.32 28.27
N VAL A 282 -10.41 -2.97 29.12
CA VAL A 282 -9.05 -2.59 28.70
C VAL A 282 -8.36 -3.74 27.96
N ARG A 283 -8.49 -4.99 28.48
CA ARG A 283 -7.93 -6.17 27.78
C ARG A 283 -8.55 -6.38 26.41
N HIS A 284 -9.86 -6.23 26.27
CA HIS A 284 -10.54 -6.36 24.99
C HIS A 284 -10.13 -5.28 24.01
N LEU A 285 -10.02 -4.02 24.42
CA LEU A 285 -9.58 -2.91 23.59
C LEU A 285 -8.13 -3.13 23.11
N LYS A 286 -7.24 -3.57 24.03
CA LYS A 286 -5.86 -3.93 23.68
C LYS A 286 -5.83 -5.09 22.68
N ALA A 287 -6.58 -6.17 22.93
CA ALA A 287 -6.69 -7.32 22.03
C ALA A 287 -7.30 -6.96 20.66
N ALA A 288 -8.06 -5.87 20.58
CA ALA A 288 -8.52 -5.30 19.33
C ALA A 288 -7.41 -4.57 18.54
N GLY A 289 -6.19 -4.50 19.07
CA GLY A 289 -5.04 -3.83 18.45
C GLY A 289 -5.01 -2.31 18.64
N LEU A 290 -5.69 -1.79 19.67
CA LEU A 290 -5.78 -0.36 19.95
C LEU A 290 -4.71 0.09 20.94
N ILE A 291 -4.34 1.36 20.83
CA ILE A 291 -3.62 2.11 21.87
C ILE A 291 -4.69 2.63 22.83
N VAL A 292 -4.69 2.13 24.06
CA VAL A 292 -5.67 2.51 25.08
C VAL A 292 -5.08 3.60 25.96
N LEU A 293 -5.69 4.78 25.94
CA LEU A 293 -5.38 5.88 26.87
C LEU A 293 -6.33 5.75 28.05
N LEU A 294 -5.85 5.11 29.12
CA LEU A 294 -6.64 4.81 30.31
C LEU A 294 -6.58 5.99 31.29
N VAL A 295 -7.69 6.70 31.44
CA VAL A 295 -7.82 7.85 32.36
C VAL A 295 -8.39 7.35 33.69
N LEU A 296 -7.66 7.54 34.77
CA LEU A 296 -8.08 7.12 36.09
C LEU A 296 -8.17 8.32 37.05
N ASP A 297 -9.32 8.48 37.68
CA ASP A 297 -9.52 9.45 38.76
C ASP A 297 -8.86 8.99 40.06
N GLU A 298 -8.60 9.91 41.00
CA GLU A 298 -8.00 9.61 42.30
C GLU A 298 -8.78 8.55 43.09
N ASN A 299 -10.09 8.50 42.87
CA ASN A 299 -11.00 7.59 43.57
C ASN A 299 -11.20 6.25 42.84
N THR A 300 -10.66 6.10 41.65
CA THR A 300 -10.76 4.84 40.89
C THR A 300 -9.75 3.82 41.43
N ALA A 301 -10.27 2.68 41.92
CA ALA A 301 -9.42 1.61 42.43
C ALA A 301 -8.51 1.10 41.31
N LYS A 302 -7.19 1.11 41.54
CA LYS A 302 -6.23 0.58 40.61
C LYS A 302 -6.30 -0.94 40.54
N ASP A 303 -6.48 -1.47 39.33
CA ASP A 303 -6.39 -2.91 39.09
C ASP A 303 -4.94 -3.33 38.83
N GLU A 304 -4.31 -3.94 39.84
CA GLU A 304 -2.91 -4.39 39.73
C GLU A 304 -2.71 -5.48 38.65
N THR A 305 -3.78 -6.15 38.22
CA THR A 305 -3.67 -7.18 37.17
C THR A 305 -3.38 -6.59 35.79
N LEU A 306 -3.67 -5.30 35.57
CA LEU A 306 -3.31 -4.63 34.32
C LEU A 306 -1.80 -4.45 34.15
N LYS A 307 -1.04 -4.36 35.26
CA LYS A 307 0.42 -4.25 35.25
C LYS A 307 1.10 -5.53 34.74
N THR A 308 0.41 -6.67 34.76
CA THR A 308 0.91 -7.97 34.29
C THR A 308 0.61 -8.21 32.80
N LEU A 309 -0.01 -7.26 32.11
CA LEU A 309 -0.18 -7.33 30.66
C LEU A 309 1.19 -7.15 30.01
N ASP A 310 1.83 -8.27 29.69
CA ASP A 310 3.15 -8.46 29.11
C ASP A 310 3.74 -7.23 28.40
N GLY A 311 4.61 -6.47 29.10
CA GLY A 311 5.42 -5.39 28.51
C GLY A 311 4.63 -4.21 27.91
N PHE A 312 3.32 -4.27 27.85
CA PHE A 312 2.45 -3.32 27.16
C PHE A 312 1.71 -2.34 28.08
N TYR A 313 1.97 -2.40 29.38
CA TYR A 313 1.48 -1.41 30.33
C TYR A 313 2.56 -0.38 30.63
N ALA A 314 2.30 0.88 30.35
CA ALA A 314 3.24 1.96 30.63
C ALA A 314 2.61 2.93 31.62
N ASN A 315 3.28 3.10 32.76
CA ASN A 315 2.95 4.15 33.72
C ASN A 315 3.67 5.43 33.29
N TRP A 316 2.92 6.52 33.26
CA TRP A 316 3.49 7.83 33.00
C TRP A 316 4.16 8.37 34.25
N GLN A 317 5.48 8.58 34.22
CA GLN A 317 6.26 9.18 35.29
C GLN A 317 7.23 10.17 34.70
N ILE A 318 6.78 11.39 34.43
CA ILE A 318 7.67 12.45 33.94
C ILE A 318 7.24 13.78 34.56
N ASP A 319 8.18 14.54 35.09
CA ASP A 319 7.99 15.88 35.62
C ASP A 319 7.82 16.88 34.47
N GLY A 320 6.82 17.76 34.55
CA GLY A 320 6.66 18.92 33.63
C GLY A 320 6.13 18.55 32.24
N ILE A 321 5.04 17.82 32.15
CA ILE A 321 4.51 17.18 30.95
C ILE A 321 3.78 18.16 30.01
N THR A 322 4.18 18.19 28.74
CA THR A 322 3.38 18.78 27.66
C THR A 322 2.61 17.70 26.88
N VAL A 323 1.53 18.09 26.19
CA VAL A 323 0.80 17.20 25.27
C VAL A 323 1.72 16.57 24.22
N LYS A 324 2.71 17.33 23.75
CA LYS A 324 3.70 16.82 22.79
C LYS A 324 4.55 15.70 23.38
N ASP A 325 5.04 15.86 24.61
CA ASP A 325 5.85 14.84 25.28
C ASP A 325 5.04 13.55 25.49
N ALA A 326 3.75 13.68 25.85
CA ALA A 326 2.84 12.56 25.95
C ALA A 326 2.64 11.84 24.63
N ILE A 327 2.43 12.56 23.52
CA ILE A 327 2.31 11.99 22.19
C ILE A 327 3.58 11.24 21.80
N ASP A 328 4.76 11.83 22.02
CA ASP A 328 6.04 11.22 21.68
C ASP A 328 6.33 9.96 22.52
N PHE A 329 5.95 9.98 23.80
CA PHE A 329 6.02 8.81 24.66
C PHE A 329 5.13 7.67 24.15
N VAL A 330 3.85 7.94 23.87
CA VAL A 330 2.92 6.92 23.37
C VAL A 330 3.39 6.38 22.02
N LYS A 331 3.87 7.22 21.09
CA LYS A 331 4.46 6.80 19.83
C LYS A 331 5.62 5.84 20.01
N LYS A 332 6.54 6.15 20.93
CA LYS A 332 7.70 5.30 21.22
C LYS A 332 7.26 3.94 21.78
N LYS A 333 6.26 3.91 22.66
CA LYS A 333 5.76 2.66 23.26
C LYS A 333 4.92 1.82 22.30
N SER A 334 4.22 2.47 21.37
CA SER A 334 3.38 1.81 20.37
C SER A 334 4.08 1.61 19.02
N ALA A 335 5.39 1.82 18.95
CA ALA A 335 6.16 1.58 17.74
C ALA A 335 6.07 0.10 17.35
N PHE A 336 5.64 -0.17 16.12
CA PHE A 336 5.56 -1.53 15.60
C PHE A 336 6.97 -2.00 15.20
N THR A 337 7.45 -3.06 15.83
CA THR A 337 8.73 -3.71 15.49
C THR A 337 8.43 -5.03 14.79
N VAL A 338 8.91 -5.19 13.57
CA VAL A 338 8.71 -6.38 12.72
C VAL A 338 9.39 -7.65 13.29
N GLN A 339 10.22 -7.52 14.33
CA GLN A 339 10.97 -8.65 14.91
C GLN A 339 10.12 -9.74 15.57
N SER A 340 8.83 -9.50 15.83
CA SER A 340 7.96 -10.48 16.48
C SER A 340 7.20 -11.41 15.52
N VAL A 341 7.38 -11.25 14.21
CA VAL A 341 6.62 -12.05 13.20
C VAL A 341 7.46 -13.19 12.63
N HIS A 342 8.77 -13.26 12.91
CA HIS A 342 9.67 -14.25 12.27
C HIS A 342 9.97 -15.50 13.10
N ASP A 343 9.49 -15.62 14.34
CA ASP A 343 9.76 -16.79 15.19
C ASP A 343 8.55 -17.74 15.38
N GLY A 344 7.58 -17.72 14.51
CA GLY A 344 6.46 -18.63 14.55
C GLY A 344 6.21 -19.32 13.21
N ASN A 345 6.77 -20.50 13.02
CA ASN A 345 6.39 -21.56 12.07
C ASN A 345 5.11 -21.28 11.27
N TYR A 346 5.27 -20.73 10.08
CA TYR A 346 4.31 -20.89 9.00
C TYR A 346 4.97 -21.80 7.95
N ILE A 347 4.75 -23.11 8.12
CA ILE A 347 4.91 -24.12 7.07
C ILE A 347 3.67 -24.05 6.19
#